data_888d67fe897a17314c83f714f2b26380
#
_entry.id   888d67fe897a17314c83f714f2b26380
#
_cell.length_a   1.000
_cell.length_b   1.000
_cell.length_c   1.000
_cell.angle_alpha   90.00
_cell.angle_beta   90.00
_cell.angle_gamma   90.00
#
_symmetry.space_group_name_H-M   'P 1'
#
loop_
_entity.id
_entity.type
_entity.pdbx_description
1 polymer ?
#
loop_
_entity_poly.entity_id
_entity_poly.type
_entity_poly.pdbx_seq_one_letter_code
_entity_poly.pdbx_strand_id
1 'polypeptide(L)'
;MEYRIEHDSIGEIKVPADKYWGAQTQRSYENFPIGQGKENMPEEIIHAFGVLKKASALANHQLLPEQMTEEKTALIEKVCDEILSGSLDAQFPLVVWQTGSGTQSNMNANEVIANRGNTLAGRKLLHPNDDVNMSQSSNDTFPTAMHIAAVIALEDQVLPRLDQMISTCRDLEKRHEGILKTGRTHLQDATPIAFSQEISGWRSSLQRDQELILLSLDALRELALGGTAVGTGLNAPEGFDRLSAEKISLLTGKNFRTAPNKFHALTSRDELVFAHGALKALAGDLMKIANDIRWLASGPRDGLGEITIPANEPGSSIMPGKVNPTQCEALTMVAVQVMGNDTAIGIAASQGNFQLNVFMPVIAYNFLQSARLLSQAMDSFNRRCLTGLRANKEKMEENLRLSLMLVTALNPYIGYEKAAATAKKAYEENISLREACIQLGYLTGEDFDRVFHPEQMV
;
A
#
# COMPACT_ATOMS: atom_id res chain seq x y z
N MET A 1 1.23 33.36 -24.63
CA MET A 1 0.40 32.15 -24.81
C MET A 1 -0.80 32.52 -25.62
N GLU A 2 -1.16 31.72 -26.61
CA GLU A 2 -2.42 31.85 -27.31
C GLU A 2 -3.54 31.22 -26.50
N TYR A 3 -4.75 31.78 -26.58
CA TYR A 3 -5.94 31.32 -25.88
C TYR A 3 -7.08 31.10 -26.88
N ARG A 4 -7.91 30.10 -26.60
CA ARG A 4 -9.22 29.93 -27.23
C ARG A 4 -10.32 30.25 -26.23
N ILE A 5 -11.49 30.58 -26.72
CA ILE A 5 -12.68 30.79 -25.89
C ILE A 5 -13.46 29.50 -25.83
N GLU A 6 -13.73 29.06 -24.61
CA GLU A 6 -14.62 27.93 -24.32
C GLU A 6 -15.84 28.41 -23.54
N HIS A 7 -16.90 27.63 -23.55
CA HIS A 7 -18.19 27.97 -22.93
C HIS A 7 -18.67 26.84 -22.03
N ASP A 8 -19.27 27.22 -20.92
CA ASP A 8 -20.11 26.33 -20.07
C ASP A 8 -21.38 27.06 -19.64
N SER A 9 -22.16 26.47 -18.72
CA SER A 9 -23.41 27.07 -18.22
C SER A 9 -23.24 28.37 -17.46
N ILE A 10 -22.03 28.73 -17.04
CA ILE A 10 -21.70 29.99 -16.35
C ILE A 10 -21.34 31.11 -17.37
N GLY A 11 -20.79 30.73 -18.53
CA GLY A 11 -20.42 31.68 -19.61
C GLY A 11 -19.06 31.34 -20.21
N GLU A 12 -18.47 32.38 -20.84
CA GLU A 12 -17.19 32.27 -21.52
C GLU A 12 -16.00 32.24 -20.56
N ILE A 13 -14.96 31.48 -20.96
CA ILE A 13 -13.67 31.46 -20.28
C ILE A 13 -12.53 31.25 -21.28
N LYS A 14 -11.36 31.82 -21.01
CA LYS A 14 -10.15 31.66 -21.82
C LYS A 14 -9.41 30.38 -21.38
N VAL A 15 -9.18 29.50 -22.34
CA VAL A 15 -8.40 28.25 -22.13
C VAL A 15 -7.13 28.34 -23.00
N PRO A 16 -5.93 27.93 -22.53
CA PRO A 16 -4.74 27.87 -23.35
C PRO A 16 -4.97 27.06 -24.63
N ALA A 17 -4.60 27.60 -25.80
CA ALA A 17 -4.94 27.01 -27.08
C ALA A 17 -4.30 25.62 -27.33
N ASP A 18 -3.17 25.34 -26.64
CA ASP A 18 -2.43 24.09 -26.72
C ASP A 18 -3.01 22.97 -25.83
N LYS A 19 -4.04 23.26 -25.04
CA LYS A 19 -4.64 22.30 -24.08
C LYS A 19 -5.94 21.72 -24.65
N TYR A 20 -6.17 20.42 -24.31
CA TYR A 20 -7.41 19.73 -24.69
C TYR A 20 -8.52 19.89 -23.64
N TRP A 21 -8.21 20.29 -22.39
CA TRP A 21 -9.27 20.56 -21.41
C TRP A 21 -10.13 21.76 -21.82
N GLY A 22 -11.35 21.84 -21.30
CA GLY A 22 -12.32 22.85 -21.62
C GLY A 22 -12.62 23.84 -20.49
N ALA A 23 -13.81 24.43 -20.55
CA ALA A 23 -14.22 25.50 -19.64
C ALA A 23 -14.30 25.05 -18.17
N GLN A 24 -14.89 23.90 -17.89
CA GLN A 24 -15.08 23.45 -16.50
C GLN A 24 -13.75 23.13 -15.82
N THR A 25 -12.82 22.50 -16.54
CA THR A 25 -11.46 22.27 -16.02
C THR A 25 -10.73 23.57 -15.77
N GLN A 26 -10.79 24.52 -16.70
CA GLN A 26 -10.15 25.81 -16.54
C GLN A 26 -10.67 26.57 -15.31
N ARG A 27 -11.98 26.58 -15.09
CA ARG A 27 -12.57 27.18 -13.87
C ARG A 27 -12.08 26.52 -12.62
N SER A 28 -12.03 25.19 -12.59
CA SER A 28 -11.52 24.45 -11.43
C SER A 28 -10.06 24.78 -11.14
N TYR A 29 -9.23 24.82 -12.18
CA TYR A 29 -7.82 25.20 -12.08
C TYR A 29 -7.61 26.60 -11.48
N GLU A 30 -8.47 27.56 -11.86
CA GLU A 30 -8.41 28.93 -11.35
C GLU A 30 -9.03 29.06 -9.94
N ASN A 31 -10.12 28.32 -9.66
CA ASN A 31 -10.82 28.40 -8.37
C ASN A 31 -10.08 27.73 -7.20
N PHE A 32 -9.26 26.73 -7.49
CA PHE A 32 -8.60 25.93 -6.46
C PHE A 32 -7.06 25.97 -6.56
N PRO A 33 -6.43 27.13 -6.35
CA PRO A 33 -4.97 27.26 -6.38
C PRO A 33 -4.34 26.71 -5.08
N ILE A 34 -4.70 25.50 -4.69
CA ILE A 34 -4.32 24.86 -3.42
C ILE A 34 -3.43 23.66 -3.75
N GLY A 35 -2.14 23.75 -3.42
CA GLY A 35 -1.19 22.64 -3.65
C GLY A 35 -0.87 22.37 -5.13
N GLN A 36 -1.16 23.28 -6.04
CA GLN A 36 -0.89 23.12 -7.48
C GLN A 36 0.56 22.70 -7.75
N GLY A 37 0.73 21.70 -8.62
CA GLY A 37 2.02 21.13 -8.99
C GLY A 37 2.66 20.23 -7.94
N LYS A 38 2.01 20.03 -6.78
CA LYS A 38 2.44 19.10 -5.72
C LYS A 38 1.37 18.07 -5.36
N GLU A 39 0.15 18.51 -5.18
CA GLU A 39 -0.98 17.71 -4.72
C GLU A 39 -2.04 17.61 -5.83
N ASN A 40 -1.56 17.27 -7.01
CA ASN A 40 -2.43 17.00 -8.16
C ASN A 40 -3.18 15.70 -7.97
N MET A 41 -4.30 15.54 -8.69
CA MET A 41 -5.02 14.27 -8.76
C MET A 41 -4.07 13.15 -9.18
N PRO A 42 -4.03 12.02 -8.47
CA PRO A 42 -3.14 10.91 -8.81
C PRO A 42 -3.36 10.40 -10.24
N GLU A 43 -2.27 10.07 -10.92
CA GLU A 43 -2.32 9.53 -12.29
C GLU A 43 -3.11 8.22 -12.37
N GLU A 44 -3.12 7.43 -11.28
CA GLU A 44 -3.89 6.20 -11.18
C GLU A 44 -5.41 6.46 -11.31
N ILE A 45 -5.91 7.59 -10.82
CA ILE A 45 -7.31 8.02 -11.00
C ILE A 45 -7.55 8.46 -12.46
N ILE A 46 -6.59 9.17 -13.06
CA ILE A 46 -6.68 9.60 -14.47
C ILE A 46 -6.74 8.37 -15.39
N HIS A 47 -5.87 7.41 -15.19
CA HIS A 47 -5.87 6.15 -15.93
C HIS A 47 -7.15 5.34 -15.68
N ALA A 48 -7.65 5.30 -14.44
CA ALA A 48 -8.93 4.66 -14.14
C ALA A 48 -10.10 5.32 -14.87
N PHE A 49 -10.09 6.66 -15.05
CA PHE A 49 -11.05 7.33 -15.93
C PHE A 49 -10.87 6.91 -17.39
N GLY A 50 -9.67 6.72 -17.88
CA GLY A 50 -9.41 6.18 -19.22
C GLY A 50 -10.09 4.82 -19.43
N VAL A 51 -9.92 3.89 -18.48
CA VAL A 51 -10.60 2.58 -18.50
C VAL A 51 -12.12 2.75 -18.45
N LEU A 52 -12.63 3.54 -17.50
CA LEU A 52 -14.06 3.73 -17.28
C LEU A 52 -14.74 4.35 -18.50
N LYS A 53 -14.19 5.41 -19.08
CA LYS A 53 -14.77 6.10 -20.23
C LYS A 53 -14.75 5.23 -21.48
N LYS A 54 -13.67 4.47 -21.69
CA LYS A 54 -13.61 3.47 -22.77
C LYS A 54 -14.67 2.40 -22.60
N ALA A 55 -14.80 1.82 -21.40
CA ALA A 55 -15.81 0.81 -21.08
C ALA A 55 -17.24 1.34 -21.25
N SER A 56 -17.50 2.57 -20.80
CA SER A 56 -18.81 3.20 -20.92
C SER A 56 -19.20 3.49 -22.37
N ALA A 57 -18.26 3.92 -23.21
CA ALA A 57 -18.49 4.13 -24.65
C ALA A 57 -18.83 2.81 -25.36
N LEU A 58 -18.10 1.73 -25.07
CA LEU A 58 -18.38 0.39 -25.59
C LEU A 58 -19.75 -0.13 -25.14
N ALA A 59 -20.12 0.08 -23.88
CA ALA A 59 -21.42 -0.32 -23.34
C ALA A 59 -22.55 0.49 -23.99
N ASN A 60 -22.40 1.80 -24.11
CA ASN A 60 -23.38 2.66 -24.76
C ASN A 60 -23.52 2.34 -26.25
N HIS A 61 -22.43 2.05 -26.95
CA HIS A 61 -22.50 1.61 -28.35
C HIS A 61 -23.34 0.33 -28.52
N GLN A 62 -23.16 -0.63 -27.63
CA GLN A 62 -23.91 -1.87 -27.67
C GLN A 62 -25.41 -1.69 -27.34
N LEU A 63 -25.74 -0.78 -26.41
CA LEU A 63 -27.11 -0.55 -25.93
C LEU A 63 -27.84 0.53 -26.73
N LEU A 64 -27.13 1.55 -27.21
CA LEU A 64 -27.68 2.74 -27.87
C LEU A 64 -26.88 3.08 -29.14
N PRO A 65 -26.77 2.17 -30.14
CA PRO A 65 -25.87 2.32 -31.29
C PRO A 65 -26.19 3.53 -32.16
N GLU A 66 -27.44 4.01 -32.16
CA GLU A 66 -27.81 5.21 -32.93
C GLU A 66 -27.27 6.50 -32.29
N GLN A 67 -27.11 6.55 -30.97
CA GLN A 67 -26.58 7.71 -30.23
C GLN A 67 -25.07 7.63 -30.07
N MET A 68 -24.55 6.48 -29.66
CA MET A 68 -23.13 6.18 -29.57
C MET A 68 -22.71 5.36 -30.81
N THR A 69 -22.44 6.05 -31.89
CA THR A 69 -22.07 5.42 -33.16
C THR A 69 -20.68 4.78 -33.11
N GLU A 70 -20.40 3.87 -34.05
CA GLU A 70 -19.07 3.25 -34.17
C GLU A 70 -17.94 4.29 -34.28
N GLU A 71 -18.14 5.36 -35.07
CA GLU A 71 -17.15 6.45 -35.23
C GLU A 71 -16.87 7.17 -33.90
N LYS A 72 -17.91 7.52 -33.14
CA LYS A 72 -17.76 8.15 -31.80
C LYS A 72 -17.04 7.21 -30.84
N THR A 73 -17.44 5.95 -30.80
CA THR A 73 -16.84 4.93 -29.95
C THR A 73 -15.35 4.77 -30.23
N ALA A 74 -14.99 4.58 -31.51
CA ALA A 74 -13.60 4.43 -31.92
C ALA A 74 -12.72 5.62 -31.55
N LEU A 75 -13.25 6.85 -31.64
CA LEU A 75 -12.54 8.04 -31.21
C LEU A 75 -12.35 8.11 -29.71
N ILE A 76 -13.39 7.79 -28.94
CA ILE A 76 -13.30 7.75 -27.47
C ILE A 76 -12.27 6.68 -27.04
N GLU A 77 -12.36 5.47 -27.60
CA GLU A 77 -11.40 4.39 -27.33
C GLU A 77 -9.94 4.84 -27.59
N LYS A 78 -9.70 5.44 -28.77
CA LYS A 78 -8.36 5.88 -29.15
C LYS A 78 -7.79 6.92 -28.18
N VAL A 79 -8.60 7.90 -27.77
CA VAL A 79 -8.14 8.93 -26.81
C VAL A 79 -7.96 8.32 -25.41
N CYS A 80 -8.82 7.39 -24.99
CA CYS A 80 -8.62 6.67 -23.75
C CYS A 80 -7.32 5.86 -23.75
N ASP A 81 -6.93 5.25 -24.89
CA ASP A 81 -5.64 4.57 -25.01
C ASP A 81 -4.45 5.54 -24.93
N GLU A 82 -4.59 6.78 -25.46
CA GLU A 82 -3.60 7.85 -25.26
C GLU A 82 -3.49 8.25 -23.77
N ILE A 83 -4.60 8.29 -23.02
CA ILE A 83 -4.61 8.53 -21.57
C ILE A 83 -3.90 7.38 -20.84
N LEU A 84 -4.26 6.14 -21.13
CA LEU A 84 -3.67 4.95 -20.50
C LEU A 84 -2.16 4.81 -20.77
N SER A 85 -1.67 5.33 -21.89
CA SER A 85 -0.24 5.34 -22.21
C SER A 85 0.54 6.48 -21.51
N GLY A 86 -0.13 7.38 -20.77
CA GLY A 86 0.47 8.57 -20.18
C GLY A 86 0.73 9.73 -21.15
N SER A 87 0.40 9.57 -22.44
CA SER A 87 0.68 10.60 -23.46
C SER A 87 -0.09 11.90 -23.24
N LEU A 88 -1.15 11.87 -22.48
CA LEU A 88 -2.02 13.00 -22.17
C LEU A 88 -1.96 13.47 -20.71
N ASP A 89 -1.03 12.97 -19.87
CA ASP A 89 -0.97 13.31 -18.43
C ASP A 89 -0.90 14.83 -18.18
N ALA A 90 -0.19 15.58 -19.03
CA ALA A 90 -0.11 17.03 -18.96
C ALA A 90 -1.45 17.76 -19.23
N GLN A 91 -2.51 17.03 -19.59
CA GLN A 91 -3.86 17.54 -19.80
C GLN A 91 -4.74 17.47 -18.54
N PHE A 92 -4.19 16.96 -17.41
CA PHE A 92 -4.90 16.75 -16.15
C PHE A 92 -4.27 17.57 -15.02
N PRO A 93 -4.46 18.92 -15.02
CA PRO A 93 -3.75 19.81 -14.09
C PRO A 93 -4.43 19.94 -12.72
N LEU A 94 -5.58 19.29 -12.51
CA LEU A 94 -6.41 19.55 -11.34
C LEU A 94 -5.82 18.97 -10.07
N VAL A 95 -6.04 19.67 -8.97
CA VAL A 95 -5.58 19.29 -7.63
C VAL A 95 -6.58 18.40 -6.90
N VAL A 96 -6.12 17.75 -5.85
CA VAL A 96 -6.96 16.97 -4.91
C VAL A 96 -7.99 17.89 -4.22
N TRP A 97 -7.59 19.12 -3.89
CA TRP A 97 -8.39 20.12 -3.18
C TRP A 97 -9.37 20.82 -4.12
N GLN A 98 -10.34 20.06 -4.63
CA GLN A 98 -11.40 20.48 -5.54
C GLN A 98 -12.77 20.16 -4.94
N THR A 99 -13.84 20.16 -5.74
CA THR A 99 -15.14 19.68 -5.27
C THR A 99 -15.03 18.22 -4.77
N GLY A 100 -15.60 17.95 -3.61
CA GLY A 100 -15.45 16.68 -2.93
C GLY A 100 -16.11 15.48 -3.62
N SER A 101 -16.97 15.72 -4.60
CA SER A 101 -17.55 14.69 -5.48
C SER A 101 -16.64 14.26 -6.63
N GLY A 102 -15.55 14.97 -6.88
CA GLY A 102 -14.66 14.73 -8.00
C GLY A 102 -15.23 15.12 -9.37
N THR A 103 -16.28 15.95 -9.40
CA THR A 103 -16.95 16.37 -10.65
C THR A 103 -15.97 17.04 -11.62
N GLN A 104 -15.06 17.88 -11.14
CA GLN A 104 -14.10 18.55 -12.02
C GLN A 104 -13.13 17.54 -12.65
N SER A 105 -12.69 16.53 -11.95
CA SER A 105 -11.84 15.46 -12.52
C SER A 105 -12.60 14.64 -13.57
N ASN A 106 -13.87 14.31 -13.33
CA ASN A 106 -14.71 13.66 -14.32
C ASN A 106 -14.87 14.53 -15.57
N MET A 107 -15.14 15.84 -15.39
CA MET A 107 -15.27 16.78 -16.51
C MET A 107 -13.95 17.01 -17.22
N ASN A 108 -12.82 17.02 -16.51
CA ASN A 108 -11.50 17.09 -17.14
C ASN A 108 -11.29 15.91 -18.11
N ALA A 109 -11.60 14.68 -17.68
CA ALA A 109 -11.54 13.52 -18.56
C ALA A 109 -12.50 13.66 -19.75
N ASN A 110 -13.75 14.09 -19.52
CA ASN A 110 -14.74 14.28 -20.57
C ASN A 110 -14.29 15.32 -21.60
N GLU A 111 -13.80 16.47 -21.15
CA GLU A 111 -13.34 17.57 -22.00
C GLU A 111 -12.10 17.20 -22.81
N VAL A 112 -11.11 16.54 -22.18
CA VAL A 112 -9.91 16.07 -22.87
C VAL A 112 -10.26 15.04 -23.93
N ILE A 113 -11.10 14.06 -23.61
CA ILE A 113 -11.51 13.02 -24.57
C ILE A 113 -12.27 13.62 -25.74
N ALA A 114 -13.24 14.49 -25.48
CA ALA A 114 -14.03 15.11 -26.53
C ALA A 114 -13.20 16.00 -27.45
N ASN A 115 -12.38 16.91 -26.88
CA ASN A 115 -11.59 17.86 -27.65
C ASN A 115 -10.45 17.19 -28.42
N ARG A 116 -9.76 16.21 -27.81
CA ARG A 116 -8.74 15.41 -28.50
C ARG A 116 -9.36 14.57 -29.61
N GLY A 117 -10.51 13.92 -29.36
CA GLY A 117 -11.25 13.14 -30.34
C GLY A 117 -11.70 14.01 -31.52
N ASN A 118 -12.23 15.20 -31.26
CA ASN A 118 -12.59 16.18 -32.30
C ASN A 118 -11.40 16.63 -33.14
N THR A 119 -10.23 16.81 -32.52
CA THR A 119 -8.97 17.12 -33.23
C THR A 119 -8.59 15.96 -34.17
N LEU A 120 -8.69 14.71 -33.71
CA LEU A 120 -8.41 13.53 -34.50
C LEU A 120 -9.39 13.35 -35.67
N ALA A 121 -10.67 13.67 -35.46
CA ALA A 121 -11.71 13.63 -36.49
C ALA A 121 -11.63 14.79 -37.49
N GLY A 122 -10.90 15.87 -37.18
CA GLY A 122 -10.86 17.11 -37.98
C GLY A 122 -12.19 17.86 -38.03
N ARG A 123 -13.13 17.52 -37.13
CA ARG A 123 -14.47 18.14 -37.01
C ARG A 123 -15.03 18.00 -35.60
N LYS A 124 -16.01 18.83 -35.24
CA LYS A 124 -16.75 18.69 -33.97
C LYS A 124 -17.75 17.54 -34.08
N LEU A 125 -17.43 16.40 -33.45
CA LEU A 125 -18.23 15.19 -33.44
C LEU A 125 -18.61 14.77 -32.04
N LEU A 126 -17.71 14.93 -31.06
CA LEU A 126 -17.90 14.54 -29.66
C LEU A 126 -18.25 15.75 -28.80
N HIS A 127 -19.21 15.58 -27.90
CA HIS A 127 -19.54 16.53 -26.85
C HIS A 127 -19.17 15.93 -25.47
N PRO A 128 -18.54 16.69 -24.55
CA PRO A 128 -18.10 16.16 -23.25
C PRO A 128 -19.23 15.56 -22.42
N ASN A 129 -20.41 16.21 -22.38
CA ASN A 129 -21.55 15.75 -21.58
C ASN A 129 -22.41 14.73 -22.32
N ASP A 130 -22.75 15.01 -23.60
CA ASP A 130 -23.75 14.23 -24.31
C ASP A 130 -23.20 12.90 -24.83
N ASP A 131 -21.90 12.84 -25.18
CA ASP A 131 -21.26 11.65 -25.72
C ASP A 131 -20.34 10.97 -24.69
N VAL A 132 -19.32 11.69 -24.18
CA VAL A 132 -18.31 11.07 -23.30
C VAL A 132 -18.88 10.72 -21.92
N ASN A 133 -19.83 11.53 -21.41
CA ASN A 133 -20.51 11.30 -20.14
C ASN A 133 -21.89 10.62 -20.29
N MET A 134 -22.24 10.13 -21.48
CA MET A 134 -23.51 9.46 -21.75
C MET A 134 -23.78 8.35 -20.73
N SER A 135 -24.99 8.30 -20.16
CA SER A 135 -25.45 7.32 -19.16
C SER A 135 -24.74 7.40 -17.80
N GLN A 136 -24.03 8.49 -17.51
CA GLN A 136 -23.15 8.61 -16.33
C GLN A 136 -23.45 9.90 -15.55
N SER A 137 -22.97 9.93 -14.31
CA SER A 137 -22.83 11.13 -13.49
C SER A 137 -21.42 11.14 -12.85
N SER A 138 -20.91 12.32 -12.47
CA SER A 138 -19.70 12.39 -11.65
C SER A 138 -19.84 11.57 -10.35
N ASN A 139 -21.08 11.49 -9.85
CA ASN A 139 -21.37 10.85 -8.58
C ASN A 139 -21.18 9.33 -8.61
N ASP A 140 -21.34 8.68 -9.76
CA ASP A 140 -21.09 7.25 -9.92
C ASP A 140 -19.72 6.96 -10.61
N THR A 141 -19.22 7.87 -11.46
CA THR A 141 -17.95 7.68 -12.16
C THR A 141 -16.73 7.82 -11.25
N PHE A 142 -16.71 8.85 -10.39
CA PHE A 142 -15.53 9.08 -9.54
C PHE A 142 -15.30 7.94 -8.52
N PRO A 143 -16.31 7.47 -7.75
CA PRO A 143 -16.13 6.31 -6.89
C PRO A 143 -15.78 5.03 -7.67
N THR A 144 -16.30 4.85 -8.89
CA THR A 144 -15.89 3.75 -9.76
C THR A 144 -14.41 3.85 -10.14
N ALA A 145 -13.93 5.04 -10.52
CA ALA A 145 -12.51 5.26 -10.81
C ALA A 145 -11.63 5.00 -9.57
N MET A 146 -12.08 5.38 -8.37
CA MET A 146 -11.38 5.06 -7.12
C MET A 146 -11.21 3.56 -6.92
N HIS A 147 -12.28 2.78 -7.12
CA HIS A 147 -12.25 1.32 -6.99
C HIS A 147 -11.35 0.66 -8.04
N ILE A 148 -11.43 1.09 -9.30
CA ILE A 148 -10.54 0.60 -10.37
C ILE A 148 -9.08 0.85 -10.00
N ALA A 149 -8.75 2.09 -9.64
CA ALA A 149 -7.39 2.47 -9.27
C ALA A 149 -6.88 1.70 -8.04
N ALA A 150 -7.73 1.52 -7.01
CA ALA A 150 -7.38 0.80 -5.80
C ALA A 150 -7.10 -0.69 -6.08
N VAL A 151 -7.95 -1.37 -6.84
CA VAL A 151 -7.75 -2.78 -7.20
C VAL A 151 -6.46 -2.96 -7.99
N ILE A 152 -6.20 -2.11 -8.99
CA ILE A 152 -4.97 -2.16 -9.79
C ILE A 152 -3.74 -1.92 -8.90
N ALA A 153 -3.77 -0.91 -8.03
CA ALA A 153 -2.65 -0.61 -7.13
C ALA A 153 -2.35 -1.77 -6.16
N LEU A 154 -3.37 -2.41 -5.62
CA LEU A 154 -3.20 -3.56 -4.72
C LEU A 154 -2.68 -4.80 -5.46
N GLU A 155 -3.32 -5.19 -6.57
CA GLU A 155 -2.99 -6.42 -7.28
C GLU A 155 -1.68 -6.34 -8.08
N ASP A 156 -1.39 -5.20 -8.71
CA ASP A 156 -0.26 -5.08 -9.63
C ASP A 156 0.97 -4.44 -8.99
N GLN A 157 0.81 -3.75 -7.84
CA GLN A 157 1.94 -3.08 -7.19
C GLN A 157 2.23 -3.65 -5.79
N VAL A 158 1.25 -3.69 -4.88
CA VAL A 158 1.48 -4.07 -3.47
C VAL A 158 1.71 -5.56 -3.33
N LEU A 159 0.77 -6.40 -3.80
CA LEU A 159 0.84 -7.85 -3.64
C LEU A 159 2.09 -8.48 -4.25
N PRO A 160 2.57 -8.10 -5.45
CA PRO A 160 3.79 -8.69 -6.00
C PRO A 160 5.05 -8.37 -5.18
N ARG A 161 5.13 -7.19 -4.55
CA ARG A 161 6.26 -6.82 -3.68
C ARG A 161 6.21 -7.54 -2.34
N LEU A 162 5.02 -7.73 -1.81
CA LEU A 162 4.79 -8.52 -0.61
C LEU A 162 5.17 -9.99 -0.83
N ASP A 163 4.78 -10.58 -1.96
CA ASP A 163 5.20 -11.93 -2.36
C ASP A 163 6.73 -12.08 -2.43
N GLN A 164 7.41 -11.10 -3.00
CA GLN A 164 8.88 -11.10 -3.09
C GLN A 164 9.51 -11.08 -1.69
N MET A 165 8.99 -10.26 -0.75
CA MET A 165 9.49 -10.22 0.62
C MET A 165 9.25 -11.55 1.35
N ILE A 166 8.07 -12.14 1.21
CA ILE A 166 7.72 -13.45 1.78
C ILE A 166 8.69 -14.52 1.27
N SER A 167 8.98 -14.52 -0.04
CA SER A 167 9.95 -15.44 -0.64
C SER A 167 11.37 -15.23 -0.08
N THR A 168 11.80 -13.99 0.05
CA THR A 168 13.12 -13.65 0.62
C THR A 168 13.22 -14.12 2.08
N CYS A 169 12.18 -13.93 2.89
CA CYS A 169 12.16 -14.45 4.27
C CYS A 169 12.29 -15.97 4.31
N ARG A 170 11.62 -16.69 3.41
CA ARG A 170 11.74 -18.15 3.30
C ARG A 170 13.17 -18.61 2.97
N ASP A 171 13.84 -17.88 2.07
CA ASP A 171 15.23 -18.17 1.73
C ASP A 171 16.19 -17.84 2.89
N LEU A 172 15.91 -16.79 3.65
CA LEU A 172 16.65 -16.44 4.87
C LEU A 172 16.48 -17.49 5.97
N GLU A 173 15.26 -18.00 6.18
CA GLU A 173 15.00 -19.12 7.13
C GLU A 173 15.90 -20.31 6.82
N LYS A 174 15.91 -20.77 5.56
CA LYS A 174 16.75 -21.89 5.12
C LYS A 174 18.25 -21.60 5.29
N ARG A 175 18.69 -20.39 4.93
CA ARG A 175 20.10 -19.98 5.03
C ARG A 175 20.61 -19.96 6.46
N HIS A 176 19.75 -19.67 7.42
CA HIS A 176 20.08 -19.50 8.83
C HIS A 176 19.55 -20.63 9.72
N GLU A 177 19.19 -21.77 9.13
CA GLU A 177 18.75 -22.97 9.86
C GLU A 177 19.82 -23.42 10.84
N GLY A 178 19.42 -23.83 12.05
CA GLY A 178 20.30 -24.34 13.10
C GLY A 178 21.14 -23.29 13.83
N ILE A 179 21.02 -21.99 13.50
CA ILE A 179 21.73 -20.94 14.24
C ILE A 179 20.91 -20.56 15.46
N LEU A 180 21.44 -20.82 16.65
CA LEU A 180 20.83 -20.45 17.92
C LEU A 180 21.22 -19.05 18.35
N LYS A 181 20.30 -18.35 19.02
CA LYS A 181 20.51 -17.03 19.59
C LYS A 181 19.68 -16.84 20.86
N THR A 182 20.02 -15.82 21.64
CA THR A 182 19.17 -15.37 22.74
C THR A 182 17.86 -14.82 22.23
N GLY A 183 16.72 -15.39 22.66
CA GLY A 183 15.42 -14.76 22.50
C GLY A 183 15.31 -13.54 23.40
N ARG A 184 14.46 -12.57 23.05
CA ARG A 184 14.25 -11.36 23.86
C ARG A 184 12.77 -11.04 23.99
N THR A 185 12.35 -10.80 25.23
CA THR A 185 11.04 -10.24 25.56
C THR A 185 11.26 -8.99 26.41
N HIS A 186 10.51 -7.91 26.19
CA HIS A 186 10.73 -6.62 26.86
C HIS A 186 12.14 -6.03 26.63
N LEU A 187 12.82 -6.41 25.54
CA LEU A 187 14.26 -6.16 25.28
C LEU A 187 15.20 -6.79 26.33
N GLN A 188 14.70 -7.69 27.18
CA GLN A 188 15.51 -8.44 28.13
C GLN A 188 15.78 -9.85 27.59
N ASP A 189 16.90 -10.43 28.04
CA ASP A 189 17.28 -11.79 27.68
C ASP A 189 16.20 -12.78 28.11
N ALA A 190 15.88 -13.68 27.18
CA ALA A 190 14.91 -14.76 27.39
C ALA A 190 15.54 -16.11 27.01
N THR A 191 14.71 -17.14 26.90
CA THR A 191 15.12 -18.48 26.49
C THR A 191 15.66 -18.48 25.04
N PRO A 192 16.49 -19.45 24.66
CA PRO A 192 17.00 -19.59 23.30
C PRO A 192 15.89 -19.73 22.25
N ILE A 193 16.19 -19.23 21.08
CA ILE A 193 15.43 -19.50 19.85
C ILE A 193 16.41 -19.75 18.68
N ALA A 194 15.94 -20.41 17.63
CA ALA A 194 16.66 -20.40 16.37
C ALA A 194 16.42 -19.08 15.62
N PHE A 195 17.47 -18.53 14.99
CA PHE A 195 17.31 -17.32 14.19
C PHE A 195 16.34 -17.52 13.02
N SER A 196 16.28 -18.72 12.45
CA SER A 196 15.27 -19.10 11.46
C SER A 196 13.84 -19.02 11.98
N GLN A 197 13.60 -19.33 13.28
CA GLN A 197 12.29 -19.17 13.90
C GLN A 197 11.89 -17.71 14.04
N GLU A 198 12.81 -16.80 14.39
CA GLU A 198 12.55 -15.36 14.42
C GLU A 198 12.16 -14.84 13.03
N ILE A 199 12.89 -15.23 11.97
CA ILE A 199 12.58 -14.89 10.58
C ILE A 199 11.22 -15.50 10.16
N SER A 200 10.90 -16.72 10.61
CA SER A 200 9.60 -17.34 10.30
C SER A 200 8.43 -16.54 10.86
N GLY A 201 8.62 -15.90 12.02
CA GLY A 201 7.66 -14.95 12.59
C GLY A 201 7.42 -13.76 11.67
N TRP A 202 8.49 -13.14 11.13
CA TRP A 202 8.37 -12.06 10.15
C TRP A 202 7.61 -12.50 8.89
N ARG A 203 7.96 -13.66 8.35
CA ARG A 203 7.28 -14.22 7.17
C ARG A 203 5.80 -14.48 7.44
N SER A 204 5.47 -15.01 8.60
CA SER A 204 4.08 -15.33 8.97
C SER A 204 3.21 -14.06 9.06
N SER A 205 3.75 -12.96 9.63
CA SER A 205 3.07 -11.66 9.64
C SER A 205 2.77 -11.18 8.21
N LEU A 206 3.78 -11.18 7.34
CA LEU A 206 3.61 -10.75 5.94
C LEU A 206 2.60 -11.62 5.17
N GLN A 207 2.55 -12.93 5.43
CA GLN A 207 1.56 -13.81 4.83
C GLN A 207 0.14 -13.50 5.31
N ARG A 208 -0.01 -13.18 6.59
CA ARG A 208 -1.32 -12.77 7.15
C ARG A 208 -1.77 -11.44 6.54
N ASP A 209 -0.87 -10.47 6.38
CA ASP A 209 -1.16 -9.19 5.73
C ASP A 209 -1.61 -9.39 4.27
N GLN A 210 -0.96 -10.30 3.56
CA GLN A 210 -1.36 -10.68 2.20
C GLN A 210 -2.81 -11.22 2.17
N GLU A 211 -3.16 -12.11 3.10
CA GLU A 211 -4.52 -12.63 3.22
C GLU A 211 -5.54 -11.51 3.49
N LEU A 212 -5.22 -10.56 4.38
CA LEU A 212 -6.09 -9.41 4.68
C LEU A 212 -6.31 -8.50 3.47
N ILE A 213 -5.26 -8.24 2.70
CA ILE A 213 -5.37 -7.45 1.45
C ILE A 213 -6.23 -8.19 0.43
N LEU A 214 -5.99 -9.49 0.21
CA LEU A 214 -6.79 -10.30 -0.70
C LEU A 214 -8.27 -10.34 -0.31
N LEU A 215 -8.56 -10.43 0.98
CA LEU A 215 -9.93 -10.40 1.49
C LEU A 215 -10.64 -9.06 1.19
N SER A 216 -9.91 -7.95 1.24
CA SER A 216 -10.47 -6.62 0.98
C SER A 216 -10.82 -6.37 -0.48
N LEU A 217 -10.19 -7.08 -1.42
CA LEU A 217 -10.40 -6.89 -2.86
C LEU A 217 -11.81 -7.23 -3.32
N ASP A 218 -12.50 -8.16 -2.66
CA ASP A 218 -13.82 -8.59 -3.11
C ASP A 218 -14.83 -7.44 -3.08
N ALA A 219 -14.86 -6.66 -2.00
CA ALA A 219 -15.72 -5.50 -1.86
C ALA A 219 -15.32 -4.35 -2.81
N LEU A 220 -14.00 -4.11 -3.01
CA LEU A 220 -13.52 -3.10 -3.94
C LEU A 220 -13.89 -3.37 -5.40
N ARG A 221 -14.21 -4.60 -5.77
CA ARG A 221 -14.63 -4.96 -7.12
C ARG A 221 -16.08 -4.60 -7.44
N GLU A 222 -16.84 -4.08 -6.47
CA GLU A 222 -18.20 -3.59 -6.65
C GLU A 222 -18.22 -2.13 -7.11
N LEU A 223 -18.85 -1.86 -8.26
CA LEU A 223 -18.79 -0.56 -8.92
C LEU A 223 -20.09 0.22 -8.77
N ALA A 224 -19.97 1.51 -8.47
CA ALA A 224 -21.07 2.46 -8.36
C ALA A 224 -21.68 2.82 -9.71
N LEU A 225 -20.94 2.63 -10.81
CA LEU A 225 -21.32 3.03 -12.17
C LEU A 225 -22.70 2.45 -12.54
N GLY A 226 -23.54 3.29 -13.15
CA GLY A 226 -24.93 3.01 -13.44
C GLY A 226 -25.91 3.52 -12.38
N GLY A 227 -25.44 3.96 -11.21
CA GLY A 227 -26.26 4.64 -10.20
C GLY A 227 -26.64 6.06 -10.60
N THR A 228 -25.86 6.66 -11.47
CA THR A 228 -25.99 8.04 -11.95
C THR A 228 -26.05 9.07 -10.81
N ALA A 229 -27.00 10.01 -10.81
CA ALA A 229 -27.02 11.17 -9.92
C ALA A 229 -27.18 10.83 -8.44
N VAL A 230 -28.08 9.89 -8.10
CA VAL A 230 -28.49 9.58 -6.71
C VAL A 230 -28.67 8.07 -6.43
N GLY A 231 -28.33 7.21 -7.38
CA GLY A 231 -28.46 5.75 -7.24
C GLY A 231 -29.63 5.12 -7.97
N THR A 232 -30.50 5.91 -8.61
CA THR A 232 -31.71 5.43 -9.30
C THR A 232 -31.45 5.01 -10.74
N GLY A 233 -30.26 5.28 -11.30
CA GLY A 233 -29.95 4.98 -12.70
C GLY A 233 -30.63 5.91 -13.69
N LEU A 234 -31.00 7.14 -13.29
CA LEU A 234 -31.68 8.10 -14.16
C LEU A 234 -30.89 8.33 -15.45
N ASN A 235 -31.55 8.21 -16.60
CA ASN A 235 -31.02 8.36 -17.97
C ASN A 235 -29.99 7.31 -18.41
N ALA A 236 -29.74 6.28 -17.62
CA ALA A 236 -28.96 5.13 -18.06
C ALA A 236 -29.88 4.05 -18.65
N PRO A 237 -29.53 3.42 -19.78
CA PRO A 237 -30.30 2.31 -20.33
C PRO A 237 -30.18 1.08 -19.44
N GLU A 238 -31.19 0.22 -19.48
CA GLU A 238 -31.20 -1.03 -18.73
C GLU A 238 -29.98 -1.89 -19.08
N GLY A 239 -29.27 -2.39 -18.06
CA GLY A 239 -28.08 -3.23 -18.21
C GLY A 239 -26.78 -2.48 -18.42
N PHE A 240 -26.80 -1.13 -18.48
CA PHE A 240 -25.57 -0.32 -18.64
C PHE A 240 -24.58 -0.60 -17.52
N ASP A 241 -25.01 -0.70 -16.28
CA ASP A 241 -24.19 -0.96 -15.11
C ASP A 241 -23.44 -2.29 -15.20
N ARG A 242 -24.16 -3.37 -15.56
CA ARG A 242 -23.57 -4.71 -15.72
C ARG A 242 -22.61 -4.79 -16.89
N LEU A 243 -23.02 -4.24 -18.04
CA LEU A 243 -22.21 -4.28 -19.25
C LEU A 243 -20.94 -3.44 -19.09
N SER A 244 -21.04 -2.28 -18.46
CA SER A 244 -19.87 -1.45 -18.17
C SER A 244 -18.89 -2.15 -17.22
N ALA A 245 -19.35 -2.82 -16.17
CA ALA A 245 -18.50 -3.60 -15.27
C ALA A 245 -17.81 -4.76 -16.00
N GLU A 246 -18.52 -5.44 -16.92
CA GLU A 246 -17.93 -6.46 -17.78
C GLU A 246 -16.83 -5.90 -18.69
N LYS A 247 -17.08 -4.75 -19.35
CA LYS A 247 -16.07 -4.10 -20.19
C LYS A 247 -14.85 -3.64 -19.37
N ILE A 248 -15.06 -3.08 -18.17
CA ILE A 248 -13.96 -2.72 -17.25
C ILE A 248 -13.14 -3.98 -16.90
N SER A 249 -13.82 -5.09 -16.62
CA SER A 249 -13.15 -6.36 -16.32
C SER A 249 -12.28 -6.84 -17.49
N LEU A 250 -12.81 -6.79 -18.71
CA LEU A 250 -12.06 -7.18 -19.91
C LEU A 250 -10.85 -6.26 -20.16
N LEU A 251 -11.00 -4.96 -20.01
CA LEU A 251 -9.94 -3.98 -20.26
C LEU A 251 -8.81 -4.04 -19.23
N THR A 252 -9.13 -4.41 -18.00
CA THR A 252 -8.15 -4.45 -16.89
C THR A 252 -7.59 -5.84 -16.61
N GLY A 253 -8.24 -6.89 -17.08
CA GLY A 253 -7.97 -8.28 -16.69
C GLY A 253 -8.32 -8.59 -15.22
N LYS A 254 -9.14 -7.73 -14.58
CA LYS A 254 -9.60 -7.87 -13.18
C LYS A 254 -11.09 -8.19 -13.16
N ASN A 255 -11.56 -8.80 -12.06
CA ASN A 255 -12.98 -9.15 -11.92
C ASN A 255 -13.75 -8.03 -11.24
N PHE A 256 -14.38 -7.16 -12.02
CA PHE A 256 -15.30 -6.14 -11.50
C PHE A 256 -16.75 -6.57 -11.72
N ARG A 257 -17.63 -6.08 -10.84
CA ARG A 257 -19.09 -6.32 -10.93
C ARG A 257 -19.85 -5.06 -10.54
N THR A 258 -21.09 -4.97 -10.97
CA THR A 258 -21.98 -3.88 -10.55
C THR A 258 -22.32 -4.04 -9.07
N ALA A 259 -22.28 -2.95 -8.29
CA ALA A 259 -22.66 -2.96 -6.89
C ALA A 259 -24.15 -3.33 -6.73
N PRO A 260 -24.50 -4.21 -5.79
CA PRO A 260 -25.88 -4.67 -5.61
C PRO A 260 -26.81 -3.56 -5.12
N ASN A 261 -26.27 -2.52 -4.47
CA ASN A 261 -27.02 -1.35 -4.00
C ASN A 261 -26.29 -0.06 -4.39
N LYS A 262 -26.83 0.65 -5.38
CA LYS A 262 -26.23 1.89 -5.89
C LYS A 262 -26.35 3.06 -4.90
N PHE A 263 -27.33 3.05 -4.00
CA PHE A 263 -27.45 4.07 -2.96
C PHE A 263 -26.32 3.97 -1.94
N HIS A 264 -25.93 2.75 -1.55
CA HIS A 264 -24.75 2.49 -0.74
C HIS A 264 -23.48 2.90 -1.50
N ALA A 265 -23.32 2.42 -2.73
CA ALA A 265 -22.09 2.61 -3.52
C ALA A 265 -21.79 4.08 -3.86
N LEU A 266 -22.79 4.99 -3.86
CA LEU A 266 -22.59 6.42 -4.04
C LEU A 266 -22.16 7.15 -2.75
N THR A 267 -22.58 6.67 -1.58
CA THR A 267 -22.42 7.38 -0.31
C THR A 267 -21.38 6.78 0.63
N SER A 268 -21.25 5.47 0.65
CA SER A 268 -20.28 4.80 1.53
C SER A 268 -18.90 4.67 0.87
N ARG A 269 -17.87 4.66 1.69
CA ARG A 269 -16.47 4.40 1.30
C ARG A 269 -15.84 3.35 2.20
N ASP A 270 -16.67 2.52 2.82
CA ASP A 270 -16.27 1.48 3.77
C ASP A 270 -15.35 0.42 3.14
N GLU A 271 -15.50 0.12 1.84
CA GLU A 271 -14.62 -0.79 1.12
C GLU A 271 -13.18 -0.26 1.07
N LEU A 272 -13.03 1.04 0.83
CA LEU A 272 -11.71 1.70 0.83
C LEU A 272 -11.13 1.82 2.23
N VAL A 273 -11.97 2.06 3.25
CA VAL A 273 -11.55 2.07 4.66
C VAL A 273 -11.05 0.68 5.07
N PHE A 274 -11.78 -0.37 4.72
CA PHE A 274 -11.39 -1.74 5.04
C PHE A 274 -10.09 -2.14 4.35
N ALA A 275 -9.95 -1.86 3.06
CA ALA A 275 -8.74 -2.15 2.30
C ALA A 275 -7.53 -1.35 2.81
N HIS A 276 -7.72 -0.07 3.17
CA HIS A 276 -6.64 0.71 3.77
C HIS A 276 -6.29 0.24 5.18
N GLY A 277 -7.26 -0.26 5.94
CA GLY A 277 -7.02 -0.94 7.22
C GLY A 277 -6.09 -2.15 7.08
N ALA A 278 -6.20 -2.93 5.99
CA ALA A 278 -5.25 -4.00 5.67
C ALA A 278 -3.86 -3.45 5.33
N LEU A 279 -3.75 -2.35 4.58
CA LEU A 279 -2.48 -1.67 4.33
C LEU A 279 -1.85 -1.11 5.62
N LYS A 280 -2.66 -0.63 6.56
CA LYS A 280 -2.18 -0.20 7.88
C LYS A 280 -1.65 -1.37 8.71
N ALA A 281 -2.28 -2.54 8.66
CA ALA A 281 -1.78 -3.75 9.32
C ALA A 281 -0.40 -4.12 8.76
N LEU A 282 -0.26 -4.18 7.44
CA LEU A 282 1.01 -4.39 6.77
C LEU A 282 2.07 -3.35 7.19
N ALA A 283 1.71 -2.07 7.25
CA ALA A 283 2.62 -1.00 7.71
C ALA A 283 3.09 -1.23 9.16
N GLY A 284 2.22 -1.73 10.04
CA GLY A 284 2.56 -2.08 11.42
C GLY A 284 3.58 -3.22 11.50
N ASP A 285 3.37 -4.29 10.74
CA ASP A 285 4.28 -5.43 10.71
C ASP A 285 5.62 -5.08 10.02
N LEU A 286 5.60 -4.30 8.96
CA LEU A 286 6.82 -3.78 8.33
C LEU A 286 7.64 -2.91 9.30
N MET A 287 6.99 -2.08 10.10
CA MET A 287 7.66 -1.29 11.16
C MET A 287 8.30 -2.19 12.19
N LYS A 288 7.60 -3.24 12.65
CA LYS A 288 8.13 -4.22 13.60
C LYS A 288 9.35 -4.93 13.03
N ILE A 289 9.28 -5.45 11.81
CA ILE A 289 10.38 -6.15 11.14
C ILE A 289 11.60 -5.22 10.99
N ALA A 290 11.40 -4.00 10.52
CA ALA A 290 12.46 -3.02 10.36
C ALA A 290 13.13 -2.67 11.70
N ASN A 291 12.37 -2.54 12.77
CA ASN A 291 12.92 -2.27 14.12
C ASN A 291 13.69 -3.46 14.68
N ASP A 292 13.20 -4.70 14.53
CA ASP A 292 13.96 -5.89 14.92
C ASP A 292 15.33 -5.93 14.22
N ILE A 293 15.35 -5.72 12.90
CA ILE A 293 16.57 -5.71 12.11
C ILE A 293 17.52 -4.60 12.57
N ARG A 294 17.00 -3.40 12.86
CA ARG A 294 17.81 -2.29 13.40
C ARG A 294 18.48 -2.63 14.73
N TRP A 295 17.70 -3.26 15.64
CA TRP A 295 18.23 -3.69 16.93
C TRP A 295 19.28 -4.78 16.77
N LEU A 296 19.00 -5.83 16.01
CA LEU A 296 19.91 -6.94 15.79
C LEU A 296 21.21 -6.50 15.10
N ALA A 297 21.16 -5.51 14.21
CA ALA A 297 22.31 -4.95 13.49
C ALA A 297 23.02 -3.82 14.25
N SER A 298 22.54 -3.42 15.44
CA SER A 298 23.11 -2.29 16.18
C SER A 298 24.57 -2.53 16.59
N GLY A 299 25.35 -1.48 16.60
CA GLY A 299 26.77 -1.52 16.97
C GLY A 299 27.67 -1.07 15.83
N PRO A 300 28.64 -1.87 15.37
CA PRO A 300 28.78 -3.33 15.50
C PRO A 300 29.47 -3.87 16.77
N ARG A 301 30.12 -3.02 17.56
CA ARG A 301 30.88 -3.47 18.76
C ARG A 301 30.14 -3.22 20.08
N ASP A 302 29.51 -2.04 20.22
CA ASP A 302 28.87 -1.59 21.46
C ASP A 302 27.33 -1.79 21.44
N GLY A 303 26.80 -2.52 20.45
CA GLY A 303 25.41 -2.90 20.34
C GLY A 303 25.24 -4.41 20.28
N LEU A 304 24.06 -4.88 19.80
CA LEU A 304 23.79 -6.32 19.73
C LEU A 304 24.69 -7.03 18.73
N GLY A 305 24.89 -6.46 17.53
CA GLY A 305 25.80 -6.98 16.52
C GLY A 305 25.51 -8.41 16.05
N GLU A 306 24.27 -8.90 16.24
CA GLU A 306 23.91 -10.29 15.93
C GLU A 306 23.69 -10.56 14.46
N ILE A 307 23.44 -9.50 13.68
CA ILE A 307 23.35 -9.58 12.22
C ILE A 307 24.15 -8.48 11.55
N THR A 308 24.45 -8.69 10.28
CA THR A 308 24.97 -7.64 9.39
C THR A 308 23.96 -7.40 8.25
N ILE A 309 23.87 -6.14 7.82
CA ILE A 309 23.06 -5.71 6.69
C ILE A 309 23.95 -4.98 5.67
N PRO A 310 23.56 -4.88 4.38
CA PRO A 310 24.35 -4.19 3.38
C PRO A 310 24.63 -2.73 3.73
N ALA A 311 25.86 -2.28 3.46
CA ALA A 311 26.25 -0.89 3.50
C ALA A 311 25.87 -0.23 2.17
N ASN A 312 24.84 0.59 2.15
CA ASN A 312 24.33 1.21 0.91
C ASN A 312 24.92 2.60 0.66
N GLU A 313 25.23 3.35 1.72
CA GLU A 313 25.80 4.70 1.66
C GLU A 313 26.59 5.03 2.93
N PRO A 314 27.49 6.05 2.90
CA PRO A 314 28.14 6.56 4.10
C PRO A 314 27.13 7.07 5.12
N GLY A 315 27.26 6.64 6.37
CA GLY A 315 26.29 6.93 7.44
C GLY A 315 26.54 8.22 8.22
N SER A 316 27.67 8.93 7.97
CA SER A 316 28.01 10.14 8.71
C SER A 316 28.96 11.03 7.93
N SER A 317 28.78 12.36 8.07
CA SER A 317 29.68 13.36 7.49
C SER A 317 30.96 13.57 8.30
N ILE A 318 31.00 13.12 9.56
CA ILE A 318 32.13 13.36 10.48
C ILE A 318 32.72 12.11 11.13
N MET A 319 32.07 10.94 10.98
CA MET A 319 32.51 9.65 11.51
C MET A 319 32.80 8.68 10.35
N PRO A 320 34.08 8.61 9.87
CA PRO A 320 34.43 7.74 8.75
C PRO A 320 34.12 6.26 9.05
N GLY A 321 33.52 5.56 8.10
CA GLY A 321 33.19 4.13 8.22
C GLY A 321 31.90 3.81 8.99
N LYS A 322 31.18 4.81 9.52
CA LYS A 322 29.87 4.59 10.12
C LYS A 322 28.85 4.24 9.05
N VAL A 323 28.11 3.15 9.26
CA VAL A 323 27.00 2.71 8.39
C VAL A 323 25.72 2.71 9.22
N ASN A 324 24.67 3.34 8.70
CA ASN A 324 23.37 3.39 9.35
C ASN A 324 22.38 2.38 8.69
N PRO A 325 21.36 1.91 9.41
CA PRO A 325 20.31 1.03 8.88
C PRO A 325 19.23 1.84 8.10
N THR A 326 19.68 2.63 7.11
CA THR A 326 18.85 3.65 6.43
C THR A 326 17.63 3.08 5.71
N GLN A 327 17.70 1.85 5.19
CA GLN A 327 16.56 1.18 4.58
C GLN A 327 15.46 0.87 5.62
N CYS A 328 15.86 0.49 6.84
CA CYS A 328 14.90 0.31 7.93
C CYS A 328 14.27 1.65 8.34
N GLU A 329 15.07 2.73 8.39
CA GLU A 329 14.58 4.07 8.73
C GLU A 329 13.57 4.57 7.70
N ALA A 330 13.86 4.42 6.41
CA ALA A 330 12.95 4.78 5.33
C ALA A 330 11.63 4.00 5.42
N LEU A 331 11.70 2.69 5.63
CA LEU A 331 10.52 1.83 5.75
C LEU A 331 9.64 2.24 6.95
N THR A 332 10.24 2.53 8.11
CA THR A 332 9.49 2.99 9.29
C THR A 332 8.84 4.35 9.07
N MET A 333 9.47 5.29 8.35
CA MET A 333 8.84 6.57 7.99
C MET A 333 7.66 6.38 7.06
N VAL A 334 7.76 5.48 6.07
CA VAL A 334 6.63 5.13 5.19
C VAL A 334 5.47 4.54 6.02
N ALA A 335 5.76 3.64 6.96
CA ALA A 335 4.74 3.07 7.83
C ALA A 335 4.00 4.15 8.65
N VAL A 336 4.70 5.14 9.20
CA VAL A 336 4.10 6.29 9.90
C VAL A 336 3.17 7.07 8.97
N GLN A 337 3.60 7.35 7.72
CA GLN A 337 2.78 8.08 6.75
C GLN A 337 1.49 7.32 6.43
N VAL A 338 1.57 6.00 6.23
CA VAL A 338 0.40 5.16 5.96
C VAL A 338 -0.59 5.17 7.13
N MET A 339 -0.10 5.12 8.37
CA MET A 339 -0.96 5.23 9.57
C MET A 339 -1.66 6.59 9.65
N GLY A 340 -0.99 7.67 9.27
CA GLY A 340 -1.58 9.00 9.17
C GLY A 340 -2.66 9.08 8.09
N ASN A 341 -2.39 8.51 6.92
CA ASN A 341 -3.34 8.44 5.82
C ASN A 341 -4.61 7.64 6.19
N ASP A 342 -4.46 6.57 6.96
CA ASP A 342 -5.60 5.78 7.47
C ASP A 342 -6.56 6.61 8.30
N THR A 343 -6.03 7.46 9.15
CA THR A 343 -6.85 8.40 9.95
C THR A 343 -7.62 9.38 9.05
N ALA A 344 -6.94 9.94 8.06
CA ALA A 344 -7.58 10.87 7.11
C ALA A 344 -8.70 10.18 6.31
N ILE A 345 -8.45 8.95 5.81
CA ILE A 345 -9.44 8.15 5.07
C ILE A 345 -10.65 7.82 5.94
N GLY A 346 -10.44 7.34 7.18
CA GLY A 346 -11.52 6.98 8.08
C GLY A 346 -12.44 8.16 8.42
N ILE A 347 -11.85 9.33 8.72
CA ILE A 347 -12.62 10.56 8.97
C ILE A 347 -13.37 10.99 7.73
N ALA A 348 -12.72 11.03 6.56
CA ALA A 348 -13.32 11.45 5.30
C ALA A 348 -14.47 10.50 4.88
N ALA A 349 -14.31 9.20 5.07
CA ALA A 349 -15.35 8.21 4.76
C ALA A 349 -16.61 8.39 5.63
N SER A 350 -16.46 8.84 6.88
CA SER A 350 -17.56 9.09 7.80
C SER A 350 -18.42 10.30 7.44
N GLN A 351 -18.04 11.10 6.44
CA GLN A 351 -18.66 12.37 6.08
C GLN A 351 -19.69 12.25 4.93
N GLY A 352 -20.18 11.05 4.61
CA GLY A 352 -21.28 10.88 3.67
C GLY A 352 -22.58 11.50 4.20
N ASN A 353 -23.26 12.28 3.34
CA ASN A 353 -24.52 12.92 3.68
C ASN A 353 -25.56 12.59 2.61
N PHE A 354 -26.68 11.97 3.02
CA PHE A 354 -27.75 11.51 2.13
C PHE A 354 -27.18 10.63 1.00
N GLN A 355 -27.24 11.05 -0.25
CA GLN A 355 -26.92 10.23 -1.42
C GLN A 355 -25.49 10.43 -1.95
N LEU A 356 -24.59 11.12 -1.22
CA LEU A 356 -23.23 11.35 -1.70
C LEU A 356 -22.23 11.57 -0.56
N ASN A 357 -21.02 11.08 -0.74
CA ASN A 357 -19.83 11.49 0.01
C ASN A 357 -19.07 12.53 -0.80
N VAL A 358 -18.72 13.66 -0.18
CA VAL A 358 -18.00 14.77 -0.83
C VAL A 358 -16.57 14.95 -0.32
N PHE A 359 -15.91 13.85 0.07
CA PHE A 359 -14.52 13.77 0.48
C PHE A 359 -13.72 12.78 -0.38
N MET A 360 -14.27 12.40 -1.52
CA MET A 360 -13.71 11.35 -2.36
C MET A 360 -12.29 11.65 -2.87
N PRO A 361 -11.94 12.87 -3.32
CA PRO A 361 -10.58 13.16 -3.79
C PRO A 361 -9.50 12.94 -2.73
N VAL A 362 -9.74 13.35 -1.48
CA VAL A 362 -8.76 13.15 -0.40
C VAL A 362 -8.64 11.69 0.01
N ILE A 363 -9.73 10.91 -0.06
CA ILE A 363 -9.68 9.45 0.17
C ILE A 363 -8.83 8.78 -0.90
N ALA A 364 -9.09 9.07 -2.18
CA ALA A 364 -8.33 8.53 -3.31
C ALA A 364 -6.84 8.84 -3.21
N TYR A 365 -6.49 10.10 -2.94
CA TYR A 365 -5.11 10.55 -2.80
C TYR A 365 -4.35 9.80 -1.70
N ASN A 366 -4.92 9.74 -0.49
CA ASN A 366 -4.27 9.08 0.64
C ASN A 366 -4.17 7.57 0.44
N PHE A 367 -5.20 6.93 -0.15
CA PHE A 367 -5.19 5.50 -0.44
C PHE A 367 -4.07 5.13 -1.43
N LEU A 368 -4.04 5.82 -2.56
CA LEU A 368 -3.09 5.55 -3.64
C LEU A 368 -1.65 5.93 -3.24
N GLN A 369 -1.48 7.01 -2.46
CA GLN A 369 -0.18 7.34 -1.89
C GLN A 369 0.31 6.20 -0.98
N SER A 370 -0.54 5.66 -0.12
CA SER A 370 -0.18 4.56 0.78
C SER A 370 0.22 3.30 0.01
N ALA A 371 -0.57 2.90 -0.98
CA ALA A 371 -0.28 1.73 -1.81
C ALA A 371 1.06 1.88 -2.55
N ARG A 372 1.30 3.03 -3.19
CA ARG A 372 2.53 3.34 -3.91
C ARG A 372 3.75 3.35 -2.98
N LEU A 373 3.66 4.04 -1.84
CA LEU A 373 4.78 4.13 -0.89
C LEU A 373 5.12 2.77 -0.30
N LEU A 374 4.12 1.96 0.11
CA LEU A 374 4.36 0.61 0.62
C LEU A 374 5.01 -0.28 -0.44
N SER A 375 4.48 -0.28 -1.65
CA SER A 375 5.04 -1.07 -2.76
C SER A 375 6.51 -0.72 -3.01
N GLN A 376 6.84 0.56 -3.14
CA GLN A 376 8.20 1.03 -3.42
C GLN A 376 9.14 0.79 -2.23
N ALA A 377 8.68 1.03 -1.00
CA ALA A 377 9.48 0.82 0.20
C ALA A 377 9.78 -0.67 0.43
N MET A 378 8.81 -1.56 0.23
CA MET A 378 9.02 -3.01 0.29
C MET A 378 10.04 -3.48 -0.74
N ASP A 379 9.95 -3.00 -1.99
CA ASP A 379 10.91 -3.33 -3.04
C ASP A 379 12.34 -2.88 -2.69
N SER A 380 12.49 -1.62 -2.24
CA SER A 380 13.78 -1.07 -1.84
C SER A 380 14.37 -1.82 -0.64
N PHE A 381 13.58 -2.02 0.41
CA PHE A 381 13.99 -2.71 1.62
C PHE A 381 14.37 -4.18 1.34
N ASN A 382 13.56 -4.87 0.55
CA ASN A 382 13.85 -6.25 0.17
C ASN A 382 15.19 -6.38 -0.55
N ARG A 383 15.41 -5.58 -1.59
CA ARG A 383 16.63 -5.65 -2.41
C ARG A 383 17.87 -5.10 -1.72
N ARG A 384 17.73 -4.05 -0.91
CA ARG A 384 18.85 -3.30 -0.34
C ARG A 384 19.15 -3.67 1.12
N CYS A 385 18.28 -4.42 1.78
CA CYS A 385 18.46 -4.84 3.17
C CYS A 385 18.29 -6.35 3.35
N LEU A 386 17.06 -6.88 3.13
CA LEU A 386 16.74 -8.28 3.47
C LEU A 386 17.59 -9.31 2.70
N THR A 387 17.72 -9.19 1.39
CA THR A 387 18.46 -10.17 0.57
C THR A 387 19.93 -10.30 0.98
N GLY A 388 20.50 -9.24 1.52
CA GLY A 388 21.90 -9.19 1.97
C GLY A 388 22.11 -9.42 3.47
N LEU A 389 21.03 -9.64 4.23
CA LEU A 389 21.10 -9.90 5.67
C LEU A 389 21.86 -11.19 5.96
N ARG A 390 22.77 -11.17 6.96
CA ARG A 390 23.56 -12.31 7.40
C ARG A 390 23.63 -12.38 8.92
N ALA A 391 23.53 -13.59 9.47
CA ALA A 391 23.79 -13.81 10.88
C ALA A 391 25.29 -13.65 11.20
N ASN A 392 25.59 -13.01 12.30
CA ASN A 392 26.90 -13.04 12.95
C ASN A 392 26.87 -14.17 13.99
N LYS A 393 27.23 -15.37 13.53
CA LYS A 393 27.15 -16.59 14.35
C LYS A 393 27.93 -16.49 15.64
N GLU A 394 29.19 -16.00 15.53
CA GLU A 394 30.08 -15.87 16.68
C GLU A 394 29.46 -14.98 17.76
N LYS A 395 28.85 -13.86 17.34
CA LYS A 395 28.22 -12.94 18.29
C LYS A 395 26.91 -13.50 18.89
N MET A 396 26.13 -14.22 18.10
CA MET A 396 24.93 -14.92 18.60
C MET A 396 25.31 -15.98 19.63
N GLU A 397 26.34 -16.79 19.36
CA GLU A 397 26.83 -17.79 20.29
C GLU A 397 27.43 -17.19 21.57
N GLU A 398 28.21 -16.10 21.43
CA GLU A 398 28.76 -15.38 22.57
C GLU A 398 27.64 -14.85 23.49
N ASN A 399 26.67 -14.13 22.92
CA ASN A 399 25.55 -13.58 23.67
C ASN A 399 24.72 -14.71 24.32
N LEU A 400 24.52 -15.82 23.63
CA LEU A 400 23.77 -16.96 24.15
C LEU A 400 24.49 -17.57 25.36
N ARG A 401 25.82 -17.77 25.29
CA ARG A 401 26.61 -18.31 26.41
C ARG A 401 26.58 -17.44 27.66
N LEU A 402 26.46 -16.13 27.50
CA LEU A 402 26.38 -15.15 28.59
C LEU A 402 24.98 -15.06 29.20
N SER A 403 23.96 -15.56 28.51
CA SER A 403 22.57 -15.45 28.97
C SER A 403 22.31 -16.31 30.23
N LEU A 404 21.91 -15.63 31.30
CA LEU A 404 21.52 -16.31 32.55
C LEU A 404 20.22 -17.08 32.41
N MET A 405 19.41 -16.78 31.40
CA MET A 405 18.11 -17.45 31.17
C MET A 405 18.26 -18.88 30.65
N LEU A 406 19.47 -19.26 30.25
CA LEU A 406 19.82 -20.66 29.98
C LEU A 406 19.64 -21.57 31.23
N VAL A 407 19.65 -20.98 32.42
CA VAL A 407 19.38 -21.70 33.68
C VAL A 407 18.05 -22.45 33.65
N THR A 408 17.11 -22.02 32.85
CA THR A 408 15.80 -22.64 32.66
C THR A 408 15.94 -24.12 32.21
N ALA A 409 17.00 -24.48 31.49
CA ALA A 409 17.31 -25.85 31.10
C ALA A 409 17.56 -26.78 32.33
N LEU A 410 17.96 -26.20 33.46
CA LEU A 410 18.21 -26.94 34.69
C LEU A 410 16.93 -27.21 35.52
N ASN A 411 15.82 -26.50 35.27
CA ASN A 411 14.58 -26.62 36.05
C ASN A 411 14.08 -28.06 36.22
N PRO A 412 14.11 -28.95 35.19
CA PRO A 412 13.68 -30.33 35.34
C PRO A 412 14.57 -31.15 36.28
N TYR A 413 15.80 -30.73 36.50
CA TYR A 413 16.81 -31.51 37.26
C TYR A 413 17.01 -31.01 38.69
N ILE A 414 17.01 -29.69 38.91
CA ILE A 414 17.28 -29.10 40.22
C ILE A 414 16.09 -28.34 40.82
N GLY A 415 15.06 -28.13 40.03
CA GLY A 415 13.88 -27.34 40.42
C GLY A 415 14.05 -25.84 40.29
N TYR A 416 12.95 -25.09 40.21
CA TYR A 416 12.91 -23.64 39.93
C TYR A 416 13.71 -22.81 40.95
N GLU A 417 13.56 -23.08 42.27
CA GLU A 417 14.22 -22.27 43.30
C GLU A 417 15.76 -22.37 43.24
N LYS A 418 16.28 -23.60 43.02
CA LYS A 418 17.73 -23.80 42.89
C LYS A 418 18.26 -23.20 41.57
N ALA A 419 17.50 -23.29 40.50
CA ALA A 419 17.84 -22.65 39.24
C ALA A 419 17.87 -21.11 39.40
N ALA A 420 16.89 -20.50 40.08
CA ALA A 420 16.88 -19.09 40.39
C ALA A 420 18.07 -18.66 41.25
N ALA A 421 18.43 -19.45 42.28
CA ALA A 421 19.61 -19.20 43.11
C ALA A 421 20.93 -19.30 42.28
N THR A 422 20.99 -20.24 41.33
CA THR A 422 22.13 -20.38 40.42
C THR A 422 22.28 -19.15 39.52
N ALA A 423 21.20 -18.68 38.90
CA ALA A 423 21.23 -17.50 38.07
C ALA A 423 21.61 -16.23 38.86
N LYS A 424 21.04 -16.08 40.07
CA LYS A 424 21.36 -14.95 40.96
C LYS A 424 22.83 -14.93 41.32
N LYS A 425 23.39 -16.06 41.77
CA LYS A 425 24.82 -16.18 42.13
C LYS A 425 25.70 -15.89 40.90
N ALA A 426 25.36 -16.45 39.74
CA ALA A 426 26.11 -16.20 38.52
C ALA A 426 26.16 -14.72 38.16
N TYR A 427 25.02 -14.01 38.32
CA TYR A 427 24.94 -12.56 38.10
C TYR A 427 25.74 -11.74 39.10
N GLU A 428 25.56 -11.99 40.41
CA GLU A 428 26.19 -11.23 41.50
C GLU A 428 27.71 -11.39 41.53
N GLU A 429 28.22 -12.58 41.19
CA GLU A 429 29.66 -12.87 41.23
C GLU A 429 30.31 -12.81 39.84
N ASN A 430 29.56 -12.49 38.78
CA ASN A 430 30.02 -12.45 37.39
C ASN A 430 30.75 -13.73 36.96
N ILE A 431 30.15 -14.89 37.28
CA ILE A 431 30.65 -16.22 36.95
C ILE A 431 29.65 -16.94 36.04
N SER A 432 30.07 -18.06 35.44
CA SER A 432 29.20 -18.86 34.59
C SER A 432 28.08 -19.59 35.42
N LEU A 433 26.96 -19.92 34.75
CA LEU A 433 25.92 -20.75 35.34
C LEU A 433 26.48 -22.11 35.84
N ARG A 434 27.45 -22.66 35.10
CA ARG A 434 28.14 -23.89 35.47
C ARG A 434 28.90 -23.74 36.81
N GLU A 435 29.73 -22.71 36.92
CA GLU A 435 30.49 -22.42 38.15
C GLU A 435 29.56 -22.17 39.34
N ALA A 436 28.54 -21.33 39.12
CA ALA A 436 27.56 -21.03 40.17
C ALA A 436 26.83 -22.29 40.67
N CYS A 437 26.39 -23.16 39.76
CA CYS A 437 25.68 -24.39 40.09
C CYS A 437 26.55 -25.37 40.90
N ILE A 438 27.82 -25.51 40.51
CA ILE A 438 28.81 -26.35 41.21
C ILE A 438 29.12 -25.79 42.60
N GLN A 439 29.39 -24.49 42.73
CA GLN A 439 29.67 -23.83 43.99
C GLN A 439 28.50 -23.89 45.00
N LEU A 440 27.25 -23.87 44.48
CA LEU A 440 26.06 -24.07 45.29
C LEU A 440 25.81 -25.57 45.67
N GLY A 441 26.61 -26.49 45.13
CA GLY A 441 26.49 -27.91 45.39
C GLY A 441 25.22 -28.56 44.82
N TYR A 442 24.64 -27.97 43.76
CA TYR A 442 23.39 -28.50 43.18
C TYR A 442 23.65 -29.58 42.14
N LEU A 443 24.75 -29.52 41.40
CA LEU A 443 25.20 -30.53 40.45
C LEU A 443 26.74 -30.61 40.48
N THR A 444 27.28 -31.77 40.13
CA THR A 444 28.69 -31.90 39.77
C THR A 444 28.96 -31.30 38.39
N GLY A 445 30.21 -31.06 38.05
CA GLY A 445 30.56 -30.58 36.70
C GLY A 445 30.14 -31.55 35.59
N GLU A 446 30.33 -32.87 35.84
CA GLU A 446 29.92 -33.91 34.91
C GLU A 446 28.39 -34.00 34.75
N ASP A 447 27.65 -33.88 35.86
CA ASP A 447 26.20 -33.85 35.80
C ASP A 447 25.66 -32.62 35.12
N PHE A 448 26.25 -31.46 35.38
CA PHE A 448 25.88 -30.22 34.70
C PHE A 448 26.05 -30.37 33.18
N ASP A 449 27.25 -30.79 32.73
CA ASP A 449 27.55 -30.93 31.30
C ASP A 449 26.67 -31.99 30.60
N ARG A 450 26.20 -33.01 31.37
CA ARG A 450 25.28 -34.03 30.86
C ARG A 450 23.84 -33.54 30.67
N VAL A 451 23.37 -32.56 31.46
CA VAL A 451 21.97 -32.14 31.46
C VAL A 451 21.75 -30.75 30.84
N PHE A 452 22.80 -29.99 30.64
CA PHE A 452 22.72 -28.60 30.15
C PHE A 452 22.87 -28.56 28.64
N HIS A 453 21.73 -28.62 27.95
CA HIS A 453 21.62 -28.66 26.50
C HIS A 453 20.71 -27.53 25.97
N PRO A 454 21.22 -26.31 25.82
CA PRO A 454 20.43 -25.17 25.32
C PRO A 454 19.79 -25.44 23.96
N GLU A 455 20.39 -26.25 23.11
CA GLU A 455 19.89 -26.66 21.81
C GLU A 455 18.59 -27.49 21.89
N GLN A 456 18.28 -28.10 23.02
CA GLN A 456 17.03 -28.83 23.25
C GLN A 456 15.88 -27.94 23.75
N MET A 457 16.14 -26.65 23.96
CA MET A 457 15.14 -25.67 24.38
C MET A 457 14.40 -25.04 23.21
N VAL A 458 14.77 -25.35 21.96
CA VAL A 458 14.32 -24.72 20.71
C VAL A 458 13.45 -25.66 19.90
#